data_024381322e8aa542b99807fb8dffca47
#
_entry.id   024381322e8aa542b99807fb8dffca47
#
_cell.length_a   1.000
_cell.length_b   1.000
_cell.length_c   1.000
_cell.angle_alpha   90.00
_cell.angle_beta   90.00
_cell.angle_gamma   90.00
#
_symmetry.space_group_name_H-M   'P 1'
#
loop_
_entity.id
_entity.type
_entity.pdbx_description
1 polymer ?
#
loop_
_entity_poly.entity_id
_entity_poly.type
_entity_poly.pdbx_seq_one_letter_code
_entity_poly.pdbx_strand_id
1 'polypeptide(L)'
;MKFQSAPSQSSSGGSLPFLKLKDGERVVGVFKGNPYEFHHIFSEKKVVPEGTKGSAFRFRINFITKGGASYVPKVWEQGVTVYRMLKDLNESYPLEETVVEIKRSGSAKDDTTYSILPLPPKNQPSEAGWKVINQVQLLSLEHEGVKKDEAPWPDEPPHADGEELPF
;
A
#
# COMPACT_ATOMS: atom_id res chain seq x y z
N MET A 1 -15.21 4.85 0.95
CA MET A 1 -14.28 5.29 0.05
C MET A 1 -14.63 4.84 -1.29
N LYS A 2 -14.47 5.61 -2.30
CA LYS A 2 -14.77 5.27 -3.57
C LYS A 2 -13.57 5.15 -4.38
N PHE A 3 -13.33 4.22 -5.02
CA PHE A 3 -12.14 4.04 -5.79
C PHE A 3 -12.13 4.90 -6.98
N GLN A 4 -11.12 5.53 -7.26
CA GLN A 4 -11.04 6.40 -8.27
C GLN A 4 -10.15 5.88 -9.24
N SER A 5 -10.43 5.37 -10.18
CA SER A 5 -9.52 4.81 -11.11
C SER A 5 -8.72 5.83 -11.75
N ALA A 6 -7.61 5.79 -11.54
CA ALA A 6 -6.76 6.75 -12.09
C ALA A 6 -6.52 6.37 -13.50
N PRO A 7 -6.38 7.13 -14.27
CA PRO A 7 -6.15 6.91 -15.64
C PRO A 7 -4.85 6.38 -15.76
N SER A 8 -4.74 5.51 -16.35
CA SER A 8 -3.53 4.92 -16.48
C SER A 8 -2.48 5.75 -16.90
N GLN A 9 -1.70 5.90 -16.42
CA GLN A 9 -0.66 6.64 -16.68
C GLN A 9 0.23 5.81 -17.29
N SER A 10 0.17 5.31 -18.11
CA SER A 10 1.04 4.54 -18.82
C SER A 10 2.36 4.70 -18.56
N SER A 11 2.73 4.34 -17.79
CA SER A 11 4.01 4.49 -17.48
C SER A 11 4.71 3.67 -18.25
N SER A 12 4.98 3.84 -19.13
CA SER A 12 5.83 3.13 -19.85
C SER A 12 6.60 2.20 -19.21
N GLY A 13 6.31 1.25 -19.09
CA GLY A 13 7.18 0.28 -18.67
C GLY A 13 7.79 0.32 -17.40
N GLY A 14 7.68 1.22 -16.74
CA GLY A 14 8.37 1.22 -15.54
C GLY A 14 7.57 0.46 -14.55
N SER A 15 8.14 0.00 -13.52
CA SER A 15 7.39 -0.67 -12.52
C SER A 15 6.76 0.38 -11.65
N LEU A 16 5.77 0.03 -10.92
CA LEU A 16 5.11 0.96 -10.03
C LEU A 16 6.06 1.41 -8.95
N PRO A 17 5.92 2.63 -8.49
CA PRO A 17 6.75 3.12 -7.41
C PRO A 17 6.26 2.58 -6.09
N PHE A 18 6.75 1.44 -5.72
CA PHE A 18 6.33 0.83 -4.48
C PHE A 18 6.97 1.48 -3.27
N LEU A 19 6.21 1.56 -2.20
CA LEU A 19 6.72 2.07 -0.94
C LEU A 19 7.42 0.93 -0.24
N LYS A 20 8.68 1.05 0.02
CA LYS A 20 9.44 0.03 0.72
C LYS A 20 10.16 0.68 1.87
N LEU A 21 10.07 0.11 3.03
CA LEU A 21 10.73 0.62 4.20
C LEU A 21 11.71 -0.39 4.75
N LYS A 22 12.80 0.09 5.28
CA LYS A 22 13.77 -0.79 5.88
C LYS A 22 13.53 -0.78 7.38
N ASP A 23 14.20 -1.66 8.09
CA ASP A 23 14.04 -1.77 9.52
C ASP A 23 14.29 -0.41 10.16
N GLY A 24 13.35 0.04 10.94
CA GLY A 24 13.48 1.30 11.64
C GLY A 24 13.07 2.53 10.84
N GLU A 25 12.84 2.38 9.57
CA GLU A 25 12.47 3.52 8.76
C GLU A 25 11.03 3.94 8.97
N ARG A 26 10.78 5.19 8.77
CA ARG A 26 9.45 5.75 8.91
C ARG A 26 9.10 6.57 7.69
N VAL A 27 7.85 6.69 7.43
CA VAL A 27 7.40 7.53 6.34
C VAL A 27 6.08 8.16 6.77
N VAL A 28 5.86 9.39 6.37
CA VAL A 28 4.64 10.10 6.73
C VAL A 28 3.85 10.37 5.45
N GLY A 29 2.58 10.15 5.49
CA GLY A 29 1.74 10.37 4.32
C GLY A 29 0.29 10.06 4.60
N VAL A 30 -0.49 9.95 3.55
CA VAL A 30 -1.92 9.71 3.70
C VAL A 30 -2.34 8.65 2.69
N PHE A 31 -3.23 7.77 3.12
CA PHE A 31 -3.75 6.72 2.25
C PHE A 31 -4.90 7.32 1.42
N LYS A 32 -4.99 6.96 0.17
CA LYS A 32 -6.06 7.46 -0.68
C LYS A 32 -6.63 6.36 -1.56
N GLY A 33 -7.90 6.41 -1.79
CA GLY A 33 -8.55 5.47 -2.67
C GLY A 33 -8.85 4.15 -1.98
N ASN A 34 -9.55 3.29 -2.66
CA ASN A 34 -9.86 2.00 -2.09
C ASN A 34 -8.73 1.04 -2.34
N PRO A 35 -8.50 0.13 -1.43
CA PRO A 35 -7.46 -0.86 -1.65
C PRO A 35 -7.87 -1.82 -2.77
N TYR A 36 -6.91 -2.33 -3.47
CA TYR A 36 -7.13 -3.32 -4.50
C TYR A 36 -6.71 -4.64 -3.89
N GLU A 37 -7.63 -5.57 -3.75
CA GLU A 37 -7.37 -6.84 -3.10
C GLU A 37 -7.15 -7.96 -4.08
N PHE A 38 -6.29 -8.85 -3.81
CA PHE A 38 -6.04 -9.98 -4.68
C PHE A 38 -5.40 -11.12 -3.91
N HIS A 39 -5.32 -12.27 -4.54
CA HIS A 39 -4.65 -13.41 -3.96
C HIS A 39 -3.57 -13.84 -4.94
N HIS A 40 -2.47 -14.33 -4.44
CA HIS A 40 -1.45 -14.78 -5.35
C HIS A 40 -0.62 -15.89 -4.72
N ILE A 41 0.12 -16.60 -5.53
CA ILE A 41 1.00 -17.65 -5.10
C ILE A 41 2.40 -17.14 -5.32
N PHE A 42 3.14 -16.91 -4.23
CA PHE A 42 4.45 -16.35 -4.36
C PHE A 42 5.41 -17.21 -5.16
N SER A 43 5.40 -18.51 -4.95
CA SER A 43 6.34 -19.35 -5.68
C SER A 43 6.11 -19.27 -7.18
N GLU A 44 4.90 -19.05 -7.61
CA GLU A 44 4.63 -18.99 -9.02
C GLU A 44 4.49 -17.53 -9.50
N LYS A 45 4.60 -16.60 -8.59
CA LYS A 45 4.51 -15.21 -8.94
C LYS A 45 3.29 -14.90 -9.79
N LYS A 46 2.15 -15.41 -9.44
CA LYS A 46 0.98 -15.10 -10.21
C LYS A 46 -0.23 -14.84 -9.36
N VAL A 47 -1.11 -14.03 -9.86
CA VAL A 47 -2.34 -13.69 -9.21
C VAL A 47 -3.33 -14.79 -9.52
N VAL A 48 -4.06 -15.25 -8.53
CA VAL A 48 -4.98 -16.35 -8.70
C VAL A 48 -6.30 -15.99 -8.04
N PRO A 49 -7.35 -16.71 -8.34
CA PRO A 49 -8.65 -16.44 -7.71
C PRO A 49 -8.62 -16.74 -6.23
N GLU A 50 -9.49 -16.10 -5.52
CA GLU A 50 -9.60 -16.32 -4.12
C GLU A 50 -9.95 -17.76 -3.89
N GLY A 51 -9.43 -18.37 -2.87
CA GLY A 51 -9.71 -19.76 -2.60
C GLY A 51 -8.72 -20.72 -3.21
N THR A 52 -7.83 -20.26 -4.03
CA THR A 52 -6.87 -21.16 -4.64
C THR A 52 -5.93 -21.66 -3.57
N LYS A 53 -5.70 -22.98 -3.55
CA LYS A 53 -4.85 -23.54 -2.56
C LYS A 53 -3.45 -22.98 -2.65
N GLY A 54 -2.88 -22.66 -1.54
CA GLY A 54 -1.51 -22.15 -1.51
C GLY A 54 -1.40 -20.66 -1.80
N SER A 55 -2.51 -19.99 -1.98
CA SER A 55 -2.43 -18.58 -2.27
C SER A 55 -2.53 -17.78 -0.98
N ALA A 56 -2.05 -16.56 -1.02
CA ALA A 56 -2.12 -15.67 0.12
C ALA A 56 -2.84 -14.41 -0.28
N PHE A 57 -3.53 -13.82 0.67
CA PHE A 57 -4.23 -12.56 0.42
C PHE A 57 -3.23 -11.43 0.44
N ARG A 58 -3.37 -10.50 -0.49
CA ARG A 58 -2.54 -9.31 -0.51
C ARG A 58 -3.40 -8.14 -0.96
N PHE A 59 -2.94 -6.94 -0.70
CA PHE A 59 -3.66 -5.78 -1.19
C PHE A 59 -2.67 -4.68 -1.54
N ARG A 60 -3.10 -3.76 -2.36
CA ARG A 60 -2.33 -2.58 -2.72
C ARG A 60 -3.17 -1.36 -2.41
N ILE A 61 -2.53 -0.30 -1.99
CA ILE A 61 -3.26 0.93 -1.71
C ILE A 61 -2.33 2.09 -2.04
N ASN A 62 -2.89 3.20 -2.49
CA ASN A 62 -2.10 4.37 -2.77
C ASN A 62 -1.73 5.09 -1.47
N PHE A 63 -0.49 5.51 -1.37
CA PHE A 63 -0.03 6.23 -0.20
C PHE A 63 0.68 7.48 -0.72
N ILE A 64 0.21 8.65 -0.38
CA ILE A 64 0.79 9.87 -0.87
C ILE A 64 1.72 10.41 0.17
N THR A 65 2.97 10.59 -0.18
CA THR A 65 3.96 11.06 0.75
C THR A 65 4.66 12.27 0.15
N LYS A 66 5.43 12.98 0.94
CA LYS A 66 6.07 14.15 0.45
C LYS A 66 7.40 13.80 -0.16
N GLY A 67 7.64 14.21 -1.35
CA GLY A 67 8.90 13.97 -1.98
C GLY A 67 9.51 15.27 -2.36
N GLY A 68 10.29 15.81 -1.51
CA GLY A 68 10.89 17.08 -1.80
C GLY A 68 9.87 18.19 -1.71
N ALA A 69 9.67 18.91 -2.74
CA ALA A 69 8.73 20.01 -2.70
C ALA A 69 7.34 19.62 -3.11
N SER A 70 7.10 18.42 -3.47
CA SER A 70 5.77 18.05 -3.93
C SER A 70 5.33 16.77 -3.29
N TYR A 71 4.07 16.40 -3.47
CA TYR A 71 3.55 15.17 -2.95
C TYR A 71 3.56 14.13 -4.07
N VAL A 72 3.99 12.94 -3.75
CA VAL A 72 4.06 11.88 -4.76
C VAL A 72 3.33 10.66 -4.29
N PRO A 73 2.64 9.97 -5.18
CA PRO A 73 1.93 8.76 -4.81
C PRO A 73 2.84 7.56 -4.90
N LYS A 74 2.67 6.62 -4.00
CA LYS A 74 3.38 5.37 -4.04
C LYS A 74 2.40 4.27 -3.76
N VAL A 75 2.72 3.06 -4.15
CA VAL A 75 1.85 1.92 -3.92
C VAL A 75 2.41 1.14 -2.75
N TRP A 76 1.58 0.86 -1.77
CA TRP A 76 2.01 0.03 -0.66
C TRP A 76 1.29 -1.31 -0.81
N GLU A 77 2.05 -2.38 -0.89
CA GLU A 77 1.46 -3.70 -1.03
C GLU A 77 1.76 -4.48 0.23
N GLN A 78 0.76 -5.02 0.86
CA GLN A 78 0.93 -5.74 2.12
C GLN A 78 -0.08 -6.87 2.23
N GLY A 79 0.02 -7.63 3.31
CA GLY A 79 -0.84 -8.78 3.52
C GLY A 79 -1.96 -8.47 4.48
N VAL A 80 -2.64 -9.52 4.94
CA VAL A 80 -3.83 -9.37 5.71
C VAL A 80 -3.64 -8.71 7.06
N THR A 81 -2.52 -8.87 7.69
CA THR A 81 -2.33 -8.26 8.99
C THR A 81 -2.39 -6.75 8.90
N VAL A 82 -1.70 -6.19 7.92
CA VAL A 82 -1.72 -4.75 7.74
C VAL A 82 -3.09 -4.31 7.25
N TYR A 83 -3.74 -5.12 6.42
CA TYR A 83 -5.05 -4.80 5.92
C TYR A 83 -6.02 -4.62 7.10
N ARG A 84 -5.96 -5.51 8.08
CA ARG A 84 -6.84 -5.39 9.22
C ARG A 84 -6.51 -4.17 10.05
N MET A 85 -5.23 -3.85 10.19
CA MET A 85 -4.83 -2.68 10.93
C MET A 85 -5.41 -1.43 10.27
N LEU A 86 -5.35 -1.35 8.95
CA LEU A 86 -5.87 -0.19 8.26
C LEU A 86 -7.38 -0.13 8.39
N LYS A 87 -8.04 -1.26 8.34
CA LYS A 87 -9.47 -1.28 8.45
C LYS A 87 -9.89 -0.78 9.80
N ASP A 88 -9.24 -1.24 10.86
CA ASP A 88 -9.58 -0.81 12.20
C ASP A 88 -9.25 0.68 12.38
N LEU A 89 -8.14 1.13 11.85
CA LEU A 89 -7.77 2.50 12.01
C LEU A 89 -8.77 3.40 11.29
N ASN A 90 -9.25 2.95 10.15
CA ASN A 90 -10.18 3.75 9.38
C ASN A 90 -11.49 3.98 10.11
N GLU A 91 -11.83 3.14 11.06
CA GLU A 91 -13.06 3.33 11.80
C GLU A 91 -12.92 4.51 12.76
N SER A 92 -11.74 4.78 13.25
CA SER A 92 -11.55 5.87 14.17
C SER A 92 -11.01 7.11 13.47
N TYR A 93 -10.26 6.93 12.42
CA TYR A 93 -9.66 8.04 11.73
C TYR A 93 -9.80 7.81 10.24
N PRO A 94 -10.63 8.57 9.56
CA PRO A 94 -10.81 8.37 8.11
C PRO A 94 -9.46 8.44 7.43
N LEU A 95 -9.04 7.35 6.87
CA LEU A 95 -7.70 7.27 6.31
C LEU A 95 -7.44 8.28 5.20
N GLU A 96 -8.45 8.60 4.45
CA GLU A 96 -8.23 9.54 3.37
C GLU A 96 -8.15 10.98 3.85
N GLU A 97 -8.43 11.23 5.08
CA GLU A 97 -8.37 12.56 5.62
C GLU A 97 -7.46 12.66 6.84
N THR A 98 -6.59 11.71 7.03
CA THR A 98 -5.72 11.70 8.20
C THR A 98 -4.30 11.36 7.76
N VAL A 99 -3.36 12.22 8.06
CA VAL A 99 -1.98 11.91 7.76
C VAL A 99 -1.45 11.03 8.86
N VAL A 100 -0.77 9.98 8.50
CA VAL A 100 -0.26 8.99 9.44
C VAL A 100 1.23 8.79 9.26
N GLU A 101 1.85 8.18 10.24
CA GLU A 101 3.24 7.83 10.14
C GLU A 101 3.30 6.32 10.15
N ILE A 102 3.98 5.71 9.20
CA ILE A 102 4.18 4.28 9.16
C ILE A 102 5.61 4.01 9.54
N LYS A 103 5.83 3.10 10.45
CA LYS A 103 7.17 2.74 10.84
C LYS A 103 7.32 1.25 10.71
N ARG A 104 8.42 0.79 10.14
CA ARG A 104 8.69 -0.63 10.06
C ARG A 104 9.66 -1.00 11.16
N SER A 105 9.46 -2.16 11.78
CA SER A 105 10.37 -2.69 12.77
C SER A 105 10.69 -4.11 12.35
N GLY A 106 11.93 -4.48 12.44
CA GLY A 106 12.32 -5.84 12.09
C GLY A 106 12.92 -5.90 10.71
N SER A 107 13.94 -6.72 10.58
CA SER A 107 14.56 -6.84 9.28
C SER A 107 14.29 -8.21 8.68
N ALA A 108 13.94 -9.21 9.46
CA ALA A 108 13.71 -10.53 8.91
C ALA A 108 12.24 -10.67 8.66
N LYS A 109 11.88 -11.61 7.78
CA LYS A 109 10.52 -11.77 7.50
C LYS A 109 9.75 -12.17 8.69
N ASP A 110 10.26 -12.91 9.59
CA ASP A 110 9.51 -13.37 10.71
C ASP A 110 9.30 -12.31 11.78
N ASP A 111 10.09 -11.30 11.84
CA ASP A 111 9.91 -10.34 12.89
C ASP A 111 9.57 -8.97 12.32
N THR A 112 9.12 -8.87 11.11
CA THR A 112 8.77 -7.57 10.53
C THR A 112 7.39 -7.18 11.00
N THR A 113 7.28 -6.00 11.57
CA THR A 113 5.98 -5.49 11.94
C THR A 113 5.91 -4.03 11.53
N TYR A 114 4.70 -3.50 11.44
CA TYR A 114 4.50 -2.12 11.07
C TYR A 114 3.62 -1.45 12.11
N SER A 115 3.89 -0.20 12.39
CA SER A 115 3.00 0.56 13.24
C SER A 115 2.50 1.72 12.39
N ILE A 116 1.24 2.03 12.48
CA ILE A 116 0.64 3.10 11.71
C ILE A 116 -0.08 3.99 12.69
N LEU A 117 0.40 5.20 12.86
CA LEU A 117 -0.17 6.09 13.85
C LEU A 117 -0.56 7.43 13.25
N PRO A 118 -1.71 7.95 13.57
CA PRO A 118 -2.12 9.25 13.06
C PRO A 118 -1.23 10.31 13.67
N LEU A 119 -0.92 11.32 12.92
CA LEU A 119 -0.17 12.43 13.46
C LEU A 119 -1.10 13.28 14.33
N PRO A 120 -0.57 13.98 15.30
CA PRO A 120 -1.39 14.85 16.15
C PRO A 120 -2.08 15.91 15.32
N PRO A 121 -3.20 16.41 15.76
CA PRO A 121 -3.93 17.41 14.99
C PRO A 121 -3.10 18.61 14.56
N LYS A 122 -2.19 19.05 15.41
CA LYS A 122 -1.39 20.19 15.04
C LYS A 122 -0.43 19.88 13.90
N ASN A 123 -0.19 18.62 13.62
CA ASN A 123 0.70 18.28 12.53
C ASN A 123 -0.06 17.84 11.28
N GLN A 124 -1.35 17.92 11.29
CA GLN A 124 -2.12 17.59 10.10
C GLN A 124 -2.08 18.77 9.14
N PRO A 125 -2.23 18.56 7.87
CA PRO A 125 -2.14 19.64 6.89
C PRO A 125 -3.23 20.69 7.07
N SER A 126 -2.96 21.88 6.60
CA SER A 126 -3.96 22.94 6.63
C SER A 126 -4.92 22.65 5.48
N GLU A 127 -5.97 23.42 5.39
CA GLU A 127 -6.90 23.27 4.33
C GLU A 127 -6.23 23.40 2.99
N ALA A 128 -5.31 24.33 2.85
CA ALA A 128 -4.61 24.48 1.59
C ALA A 128 -3.75 23.25 1.31
N GLY A 129 -3.16 22.68 2.35
CA GLY A 129 -2.36 21.50 2.17
C GLY A 129 -3.22 20.33 1.70
N TRP A 130 -4.40 20.19 2.28
CA TRP A 130 -5.27 19.11 1.87
C TRP A 130 -5.71 19.29 0.43
N LYS A 131 -5.88 20.53 -0.02
CA LYS A 131 -6.26 20.74 -1.37
C LYS A 131 -5.19 20.24 -2.30
N VAL A 132 -3.95 20.46 -2.01
CA VAL A 132 -2.86 20.02 -2.85
C VAL A 132 -2.79 18.50 -2.82
N ILE A 133 -2.91 17.89 -1.65
CA ILE A 133 -2.84 16.46 -1.55
C ILE A 133 -3.97 15.82 -2.35
N ASN A 134 -5.16 16.40 -2.27
CA ASN A 134 -6.29 15.81 -2.95
C ASN A 134 -6.22 15.95 -4.48
N GLN A 135 -5.29 16.72 -4.98
CA GLN A 135 -5.14 16.84 -6.40
C GLN A 135 -4.10 15.87 -6.97
N VAL A 136 -3.45 15.11 -6.12
CA VAL A 136 -2.45 14.18 -6.59
C VAL A 136 -3.16 13.05 -7.33
N GLN A 137 -2.66 12.73 -8.51
CA GLN A 137 -3.28 11.68 -9.28
C GLN A 137 -2.88 10.34 -8.75
N LEU A 138 -3.84 9.49 -8.46
CA LEU A 138 -3.55 8.20 -7.88
C LEU A 138 -3.07 7.21 -8.93
N LEU A 139 -2.30 6.25 -8.49
CA LEU A 139 -1.76 5.25 -9.40
C LEU A 139 -2.75 4.11 -9.56
N SER A 140 -2.71 3.46 -10.70
CA SER A 140 -3.57 2.33 -10.93
C SER A 140 -3.01 1.17 -10.13
N LEU A 141 -3.83 0.51 -9.37
CA LEU A 141 -3.37 -0.57 -8.52
C LEU A 141 -3.60 -1.95 -9.13
N GLU A 142 -4.39 -2.04 -10.14
CA GLU A 142 -4.67 -3.33 -10.69
C GLU A 142 -3.53 -3.98 -11.42
N HIS A 143 -3.50 -5.26 -11.40
CA HIS A 143 -2.47 -5.95 -12.12
C HIS A 143 -2.89 -5.89 -13.57
N GLU A 144 -2.11 -5.30 -14.31
CA GLU A 144 -2.38 -5.14 -15.61
C GLU A 144 -2.54 -6.27 -16.38
N GLY A 145 -3.28 -6.34 -16.93
CA GLY A 145 -3.40 -7.35 -17.79
C GLY A 145 -3.12 -8.61 -17.44
N VAL A 146 -3.05 -8.80 -16.66
CA VAL A 146 -2.76 -10.01 -16.24
C VAL A 146 -2.21 -10.80 -17.16
N LYS A 147 -2.12 -10.47 -18.13
CA LYS A 147 -1.58 -11.21 -18.99
C LYS A 147 -0.50 -11.74 -18.55
N LYS A 148 -0.31 -11.85 -17.93
CA LYS A 148 0.77 -12.31 -17.73
C LYS A 148 1.26 -12.60 -16.65
N ASP A 149 1.62 -13.36 -16.62
CA ASP A 149 2.26 -13.80 -15.65
C ASP A 149 3.33 -12.99 -15.32
N GLU A 150 3.70 -12.25 -15.86
CA GLU A 150 4.75 -11.52 -15.49
C GLU A 150 4.41 -10.53 -14.61
N ALA A 151 3.77 -10.64 -13.73
CA ALA A 151 3.46 -9.66 -12.84
C ALA A 151 4.68 -9.23 -12.24
N PRO A 152 5.00 -8.16 -12.23
CA PRO A 152 6.17 -7.68 -11.68
C PRO A 152 6.06 -7.57 -10.24
N TRP A 153 6.29 -8.46 -9.53
CA TRP A 153 6.31 -8.35 -8.14
C TRP A 153 7.53 -7.63 -7.69
N PRO A 154 7.45 -6.94 -6.70
CA PRO A 154 8.57 -6.19 -6.20
C PRO A 154 9.43 -7.24 -5.73
N ASP A 155 10.55 -7.09 -5.71
CA ASP A 155 11.41 -8.04 -5.29
C ASP A 155 11.25 -8.28 -3.93
N GLU A 156 10.39 -8.15 -3.23
CA GLU A 156 10.21 -8.39 -2.00
C GLU A 156 10.17 -9.74 -1.67
N PRO A 157 10.71 -10.11 -0.80
CA PRO A 157 10.78 -11.41 -0.36
C PRO A 157 9.47 -11.85 -0.06
N PRO A 158 9.18 -12.85 -0.44
CA PRO A 158 7.97 -13.39 -0.25
C PRO A 158 7.64 -13.69 1.09
N HIS A 159 8.39 -13.77 1.85
CA HIS A 159 8.15 -14.18 3.07
C HIS A 159 7.02 -13.61 3.70
N ALA A 160 6.89 -12.60 3.65
CA ALA A 160 5.94 -12.02 4.40
C ALA A 160 4.74 -12.73 4.31
N ASP A 161 4.58 -13.44 3.42
CA ASP A 161 3.43 -14.01 3.33
C ASP A 161 3.21 -15.00 4.23
N GLY A 162 3.99 -15.64 4.47
CA GLY A 162 3.80 -16.69 5.21
C GLY A 162 2.97 -16.37 6.33
N GLU A 163 3.31 -15.51 6.98
CA GLU A 163 2.62 -15.30 8.08
C GLU A 163 1.37 -14.73 7.95
N GLU A 164 1.14 -14.26 7.03
CA GLU A 164 0.00 -13.68 6.99
C GLU A 164 -1.11 -14.53 6.89
N LEU A 165 -1.05 -15.54 6.50
CA LEU A 165 -2.06 -16.29 6.34
C LEU A 165 -2.80 -16.60 7.40
N PRO A 166 -2.61 -16.72 8.14
CA PRO A 166 -3.18 -17.18 9.12
C PRO A 166 -4.33 -16.60 9.56
N PHE A 167 -4.96 -16.82 9.74
CA PHE A 167 -6.07 -16.44 10.32
C PHE A 167 -6.93 -17.40 9.94
#